data_3f46c3b20ff6d1e55d9f6a969ad4465e
#
_entry.id   3f46c3b20ff6d1e55d9f6a969ad4465e
#
_cell.length_a   1.000
_cell.length_b   1.000
_cell.length_c   1.000
_cell.angle_alpha   90.00
_cell.angle_beta   90.00
_cell.angle_gamma   90.00
#
_symmetry.space_group_name_H-M   'P 1'
#
loop_
_entity.id
_entity.type
_entity.pdbx_description
1 polymer ?
#
loop_
_entity_poly.entity_id
_entity_poly.type
_entity_poly.pdbx_seq_one_letter_code
_entity_poly.pdbx_strand_id
1 'polypeptide(L)'
;MKGATVTHDDEGYLRRAIELAGTARAAGDPPFGSILVGPDGSVLAEDRNTVLTDADITAHPELKLARWAARELDPSTAAATTMYTSCQPCAMCTGAIERSGLGRVVFALSTEQLADLKPPVGLPRVRLEGPALFDEARLPVDGYYR
;
A
#
# COMPACT_ATOMS: atom_id res chain seq x y z
N MET A 1 -6.74 -19.78 10.65
CA MET A 1 -6.90 -19.85 9.21
C MET A 1 -5.61 -19.41 8.52
N LYS A 2 -5.19 -20.12 7.56
CA LYS A 2 -3.98 -19.76 6.84
C LYS A 2 -4.32 -18.83 5.68
N GLY A 3 -3.39 -17.99 5.30
CA GLY A 3 -3.54 -17.13 4.14
C GLY A 3 -3.54 -17.90 2.83
N ALA A 4 -3.81 -17.19 1.74
CA ALA A 4 -3.74 -17.78 0.42
C ALA A 4 -2.32 -18.23 0.11
N THR A 5 -2.20 -19.27 -0.70
CA THR A 5 -0.91 -19.79 -1.11
C THR A 5 -0.23 -18.84 -2.09
N VAL A 6 1.04 -18.54 -1.84
CA VAL A 6 1.89 -17.78 -2.76
C VAL A 6 2.43 -18.75 -3.80
N THR A 7 2.19 -18.49 -5.07
CA THR A 7 2.59 -19.37 -6.15
C THR A 7 4.01 -19.08 -6.64
N HIS A 8 4.54 -19.95 -7.50
CA HIS A 8 5.84 -19.74 -8.12
C HIS A 8 5.85 -18.45 -8.98
N ASP A 9 4.77 -18.19 -9.71
CA ASP A 9 4.65 -16.96 -10.51
C ASP A 9 4.60 -15.72 -9.59
N ASP A 10 3.90 -15.81 -8.47
CA ASP A 10 3.88 -14.74 -7.47
C ASP A 10 5.29 -14.40 -7.01
N GLU A 11 6.13 -15.42 -6.78
CA GLU A 11 7.50 -15.19 -6.33
C GLU A 11 8.32 -14.40 -7.34
N GLY A 12 8.10 -14.64 -8.64
CA GLY A 12 8.77 -13.85 -9.68
C GLY A 12 8.45 -12.36 -9.59
N TYR A 13 7.19 -12.05 -9.41
CA TYR A 13 6.75 -10.66 -9.24
C TYR A 13 7.25 -10.07 -7.93
N LEU A 14 7.27 -10.84 -6.85
CA LEU A 14 7.83 -10.39 -5.58
C LEU A 14 9.31 -10.04 -5.69
N ARG A 15 10.07 -10.80 -6.49
CA ARG A 15 11.48 -10.48 -6.72
C ARG A 15 11.65 -9.11 -7.35
N ARG A 16 10.76 -8.72 -8.25
CA ARG A 16 10.80 -7.38 -8.85
C ARG A 16 10.53 -6.31 -7.80
N ALA A 17 9.55 -6.52 -6.92
CA ALA A 17 9.27 -5.59 -5.82
C ALA A 17 10.49 -5.47 -4.89
N ILE A 18 11.16 -6.57 -4.61
CA ILE A 18 12.36 -6.59 -3.78
C ILE A 18 13.51 -5.82 -4.45
N GLU A 19 13.67 -5.94 -5.77
CA GLU A 19 14.66 -5.15 -6.50
C GLU A 19 14.41 -3.65 -6.36
N LEU A 20 13.14 -3.25 -6.47
CA LEU A 20 12.76 -1.85 -6.29
C LEU A 20 13.03 -1.37 -4.85
N ALA A 21 12.86 -2.24 -3.87
CA ALA A 21 13.22 -1.94 -2.49
C ALA A 21 14.72 -1.67 -2.36
N GLY A 22 15.55 -2.45 -3.05
CA GLY A 22 16.99 -2.24 -3.10
C GLY A 22 17.36 -0.92 -3.75
N THR A 23 16.64 -0.55 -4.81
CA THR A 23 16.83 0.74 -5.49
C THR A 23 16.49 1.91 -4.56
N ALA A 24 15.39 1.80 -3.81
CA ALA A 24 15.01 2.81 -2.81
C ALA A 24 16.13 3.01 -1.79
N ARG A 25 16.65 1.90 -1.25
CA ARG A 25 17.74 1.94 -0.27
C ARG A 25 18.98 2.60 -0.85
N ALA A 26 19.34 2.25 -2.07
CA ALA A 26 20.51 2.83 -2.74
C ALA A 26 20.38 4.34 -2.93
N ALA A 27 19.14 4.84 -3.07
CA ALA A 27 18.87 6.27 -3.20
C ALA A 27 18.75 6.98 -1.84
N GLY A 28 18.88 6.25 -0.73
CA GLY A 28 18.79 6.82 0.61
C GLY A 28 17.41 6.79 1.24
N ASP A 29 16.46 6.17 0.58
CA ASP A 29 15.08 6.06 1.07
C ASP A 29 14.85 4.73 1.81
N PRO A 30 13.77 4.62 2.58
CA PRO A 30 13.40 3.34 3.20
C PRO A 30 13.26 2.22 2.15
N PRO A 31 13.68 1.00 2.50
CA PRO A 31 13.88 -0.08 1.51
C PRO A 31 12.57 -0.82 1.18
N PHE A 32 11.69 -0.19 0.43
CA PHE A 32 10.40 -0.77 0.06
C PHE A 32 10.07 -0.51 -1.40
N GLY A 33 9.50 -1.51 -2.06
CA GLY A 33 9.11 -1.45 -3.46
C GLY A 33 7.87 -2.26 -3.73
N SER A 34 7.12 -1.87 -4.77
CA SER A 34 5.86 -2.51 -5.14
C SER A 34 5.63 -2.44 -6.63
N ILE A 35 4.85 -3.39 -7.14
CA ILE A 35 4.39 -3.38 -8.54
C ILE A 35 2.91 -3.74 -8.59
N LEU A 36 2.26 -3.36 -9.67
CA LEU A 36 0.90 -3.80 -10.00
C LEU A 36 0.95 -4.69 -11.23
N VAL A 37 0.30 -5.84 -11.13
CA VAL A 37 0.24 -6.82 -12.24
C VAL A 37 -1.22 -7.02 -12.61
N GLY A 38 -1.53 -6.78 -13.88
CA GLY A 38 -2.88 -6.87 -14.40
C GLY A 38 -3.34 -8.30 -14.62
N PRO A 39 -4.61 -8.46 -15.04
CA PRO A 39 -5.18 -9.80 -15.23
C PRO A 39 -4.50 -10.64 -16.29
N ASP A 40 -3.80 -10.02 -17.23
CA ASP A 40 -3.06 -10.74 -18.28
C ASP A 40 -1.62 -11.07 -17.89
N GLY A 41 -1.21 -10.73 -16.66
CA GLY A 41 0.14 -10.97 -16.16
C GLY A 41 1.15 -9.88 -16.50
N SER A 42 0.73 -8.81 -17.17
CA SER A 42 1.65 -7.71 -17.48
C SER A 42 1.79 -6.75 -16.30
N VAL A 43 2.98 -6.19 -16.14
CA VAL A 43 3.25 -5.18 -15.11
C VAL A 43 2.66 -3.85 -15.59
N LEU A 44 1.69 -3.34 -14.83
CA LEU A 44 0.99 -2.10 -15.18
C LEU A 44 1.71 -0.86 -14.66
N ALA A 45 2.33 -0.97 -13.49
CA ALA A 45 3.03 0.15 -12.86
C ALA A 45 3.99 -0.39 -11.79
N GLU A 46 5.04 0.39 -11.51
CA GLU A 46 6.03 0.07 -10.49
C GLU A 46 6.35 1.32 -9.71
N ASP A 47 6.67 1.17 -8.43
CA ASP A 47 7.12 2.30 -7.63
C ASP A 47 7.97 1.82 -6.46
N ARG A 48 8.64 2.77 -5.83
CA ARG A 48 9.47 2.53 -4.66
C ARG A 48 9.24 3.63 -3.64
N ASN A 49 9.68 3.41 -2.43
CA ASN A 49 9.58 4.42 -1.38
C ASN A 49 10.47 5.62 -1.73
N THR A 50 9.92 6.82 -1.63
CA THR A 50 10.63 8.07 -1.86
C THR A 50 10.33 9.10 -0.75
N VAL A 51 10.07 8.60 0.46
CA VAL A 51 9.71 9.45 1.61
C VAL A 51 10.76 10.54 1.87
N LEU A 52 12.04 10.17 1.88
CA LEU A 52 13.11 11.14 2.13
C LEU A 52 13.42 11.99 0.90
N THR A 53 13.47 11.37 -0.28
CA THR A 53 13.71 12.07 -1.53
C THR A 53 12.68 13.16 -1.78
N ASP A 54 11.40 12.86 -1.55
CA ASP A 54 10.30 13.78 -1.81
C ASP A 54 9.89 14.62 -0.61
N ALA A 55 10.49 14.37 0.58
CA ALA A 55 10.08 14.99 1.84
C ALA A 55 8.57 14.81 2.05
N ASP A 56 8.07 13.61 1.84
CA ASP A 56 6.64 13.29 1.87
C ASP A 56 6.43 11.98 2.65
N ILE A 57 5.87 12.10 3.86
CA ILE A 57 5.64 10.93 4.72
C ILE A 57 4.68 9.91 4.13
N THR A 58 3.93 10.27 3.09
CA THR A 58 2.99 9.36 2.41
C THR A 58 3.59 8.72 1.17
N ALA A 59 4.83 9.02 0.81
CA ALA A 59 5.44 8.54 -0.43
C ALA A 59 5.88 7.08 -0.34
N HIS A 60 4.99 6.23 0.17
CA HIS A 60 5.13 4.77 0.17
C HIS A 60 4.73 4.23 -1.20
N PRO A 61 5.42 3.20 -1.71
CA PRO A 61 5.09 2.68 -3.04
C PRO A 61 3.66 2.16 -3.12
N GLU A 62 3.18 1.50 -2.08
CA GLU A 62 1.83 0.93 -2.07
C GLU A 62 0.77 2.04 -2.17
N LEU A 63 0.93 3.12 -1.42
CA LEU A 63 -0.02 4.23 -1.43
C LEU A 63 -0.02 4.93 -2.79
N LYS A 64 1.17 5.15 -3.36
CA LYS A 64 1.28 5.79 -4.66
C LYS A 64 0.64 4.95 -5.75
N LEU A 65 0.87 3.63 -5.73
CA LEU A 65 0.27 2.72 -6.71
C LEU A 65 -1.23 2.55 -6.51
N ALA A 66 -1.71 2.54 -5.26
CA ALA A 66 -3.15 2.48 -4.98
C ALA A 66 -3.84 3.72 -5.56
N ARG A 67 -3.26 4.89 -5.35
CA ARG A 67 -3.78 6.14 -5.91
C ARG A 67 -3.77 6.12 -7.42
N TRP A 68 -2.69 5.64 -8.03
CA TRP A 68 -2.59 5.50 -9.48
C TRP A 68 -3.68 4.56 -10.02
N ALA A 69 -3.86 3.39 -9.39
CA ALA A 69 -4.86 2.42 -9.80
C ALA A 69 -6.27 2.99 -9.75
N ALA A 70 -6.59 3.73 -8.69
CA ALA A 70 -7.90 4.35 -8.54
C ALA A 70 -8.21 5.36 -9.64
N ARG A 71 -7.19 6.00 -10.20
CA ARG A 71 -7.34 7.00 -11.26
C ARG A 71 -7.33 6.38 -12.65
N GLU A 72 -6.49 5.37 -12.86
CA GLU A 72 -6.15 4.89 -14.21
C GLU A 72 -6.86 3.60 -14.61
N LEU A 73 -7.31 2.78 -13.66
CA LEU A 73 -7.93 1.50 -13.96
C LEU A 73 -9.44 1.57 -13.78
N ASP A 74 -10.18 0.93 -14.70
CA ASP A 74 -11.61 0.76 -14.48
C ASP A 74 -11.85 -0.25 -13.35
N PRO A 75 -13.04 -0.27 -12.73
CA PRO A 75 -13.30 -1.13 -11.57
C PRO A 75 -13.07 -2.61 -11.82
N SER A 76 -13.41 -3.13 -13.00
CA SER A 76 -13.23 -4.56 -13.26
C SER A 76 -11.77 -4.92 -13.44
N THR A 77 -10.98 -4.06 -14.07
CA THR A 77 -9.54 -4.26 -14.21
C THR A 77 -8.84 -4.16 -12.86
N ALA A 78 -9.21 -3.15 -12.06
CA ALA A 78 -8.63 -3.00 -10.71
C ALA A 78 -8.90 -4.23 -9.85
N ALA A 79 -10.13 -4.74 -9.87
CA ALA A 79 -10.51 -5.92 -9.09
C ALA A 79 -9.72 -7.17 -9.50
N ALA A 80 -9.25 -7.23 -10.75
CA ALA A 80 -8.47 -8.34 -11.29
C ALA A 80 -6.96 -8.08 -11.24
N THR A 81 -6.53 -6.95 -10.65
CA THR A 81 -5.13 -6.55 -10.56
C THR A 81 -4.58 -6.90 -9.18
N THR A 82 -3.35 -7.40 -9.15
CA THR A 82 -2.64 -7.77 -7.92
C THR A 82 -1.51 -6.78 -7.67
N MET A 83 -1.40 -6.32 -6.42
CA MET A 83 -0.23 -5.59 -5.96
C MET A 83 0.75 -6.57 -5.33
N TYR A 84 1.99 -6.55 -5.82
CA TYR A 84 3.09 -7.28 -5.20
C TYR A 84 3.98 -6.27 -4.50
N THR A 85 4.25 -6.50 -3.22
CA THR A 85 5.03 -5.55 -2.44
C THR A 85 6.09 -6.29 -1.61
N SER A 86 7.24 -5.65 -1.42
CA SER A 86 8.37 -6.26 -0.73
C SER A 86 8.09 -6.50 0.74
N CYS A 87 7.16 -5.74 1.33
CA CYS A 87 6.79 -5.87 2.73
C CYS A 87 5.27 -5.69 2.88
N GLN A 88 4.70 -6.33 3.89
CA GLN A 88 3.29 -6.20 4.20
C GLN A 88 2.92 -4.72 4.36
N PRO A 89 1.86 -4.23 3.68
CA PRO A 89 1.48 -2.82 3.76
C PRO A 89 1.17 -2.37 5.19
N CYS A 90 1.60 -1.15 5.52
CA CYS A 90 1.26 -0.53 6.80
C CYS A 90 -0.22 -0.13 6.81
N ALA A 91 -0.71 0.33 7.97
CA ALA A 91 -2.12 0.71 8.12
C ALA A 91 -2.54 1.81 7.14
N MET A 92 -1.68 2.80 6.91
CA MET A 92 -1.95 3.89 5.98
C MET A 92 -2.15 3.36 4.56
N CYS A 93 -1.23 2.50 4.11
CA CYS A 93 -1.28 1.94 2.76
C CYS A 93 -2.43 0.95 2.60
N THR A 94 -2.71 0.14 3.62
CA THR A 94 -3.84 -0.80 3.59
C THR A 94 -5.15 -0.04 3.38
N GLY A 95 -5.33 1.09 4.09
CA GLY A 95 -6.50 1.93 3.91
C GLY A 95 -6.63 2.48 2.50
N ALA A 96 -5.52 2.88 1.88
CA ALA A 96 -5.51 3.36 0.50
C ALA A 96 -5.83 2.23 -0.48
N ILE A 97 -5.24 1.06 -0.29
CA ILE A 97 -5.46 -0.11 -1.16
C ILE A 97 -6.92 -0.52 -1.12
N GLU A 98 -7.54 -0.55 0.06
CA GLU A 98 -8.95 -0.89 0.19
C GLU A 98 -9.86 0.05 -0.58
N ARG A 99 -9.47 1.32 -0.68
CA ARG A 99 -10.24 2.33 -1.42
C ARG A 99 -9.94 2.36 -2.91
N SER A 100 -8.87 1.70 -3.34
CA SER A 100 -8.39 1.76 -4.72
C SER A 100 -9.17 0.87 -5.69
N GLY A 101 -9.84 -0.15 -5.16
CA GLY A 101 -10.49 -1.16 -6.00
C GLY A 101 -9.61 -2.36 -6.34
N LEU A 102 -8.32 -2.34 -5.94
CA LEU A 102 -7.42 -3.47 -6.19
C LEU A 102 -7.91 -4.75 -5.50
N GLY A 103 -7.76 -5.88 -6.17
CA GLY A 103 -8.38 -7.12 -5.72
C GLY A 103 -7.53 -8.00 -4.83
N ARG A 104 -6.19 -7.82 -4.85
CA ARG A 104 -5.30 -8.75 -4.17
C ARG A 104 -3.97 -8.08 -3.85
N VAL A 105 -3.41 -8.41 -2.68
CA VAL A 105 -2.04 -8.00 -2.31
C VAL A 105 -1.25 -9.23 -1.92
N VAL A 106 -0.05 -9.35 -2.46
CA VAL A 106 0.91 -10.41 -2.10
C VAL A 106 2.17 -9.71 -1.61
N PHE A 107 2.69 -10.12 -0.46
CA PHE A 107 3.85 -9.48 0.14
C PHE A 107 4.93 -10.51 0.49
N ALA A 108 6.19 -10.07 0.52
CA ALA A 108 7.32 -10.94 0.85
C ALA A 108 7.59 -10.97 2.34
N LEU A 109 7.89 -9.81 2.97
CA LEU A 109 8.13 -9.74 4.42
C LEU A 109 6.83 -9.42 5.14
N SER A 110 6.52 -10.18 6.20
CA SER A 110 5.41 -9.83 7.07
C SER A 110 5.81 -8.68 8.00
N THR A 111 4.80 -8.05 8.61
CA THR A 111 5.03 -7.00 9.61
C THR A 111 5.90 -7.51 10.76
N GLU A 112 5.64 -8.74 11.24
CA GLU A 112 6.41 -9.35 12.31
C GLU A 112 7.86 -9.60 11.91
N GLN A 113 8.08 -10.10 10.71
CA GLN A 113 9.44 -10.32 10.20
C GLN A 113 10.19 -9.01 10.07
N LEU A 114 9.54 -7.96 9.56
CA LEU A 114 10.17 -6.65 9.46
C LEU A 114 10.53 -6.10 10.84
N ALA A 115 9.67 -6.29 11.83
CA ALA A 115 9.92 -5.81 13.19
C ALA A 115 11.20 -6.42 13.78
N ASP A 116 11.53 -7.66 13.41
CA ASP A 116 12.74 -8.33 13.88
C ASP A 116 14.00 -7.79 13.21
N LEU A 117 13.86 -7.10 12.07
CA LEU A 117 15.00 -6.63 11.27
C LEU A 117 15.34 -5.16 11.50
N LYS A 118 14.54 -4.45 12.27
CA LYS A 118 14.76 -3.03 12.52
C LYS A 118 14.65 -2.72 14.01
N PRO A 119 15.21 -1.56 14.46
CA PRO A 119 15.08 -1.17 15.85
C PRO A 119 13.61 -1.04 16.26
N PRO A 120 13.27 -1.33 17.54
CA PRO A 120 11.89 -1.24 18.02
C PRO A 120 11.46 0.20 18.23
N VAL A 121 11.37 0.96 17.14
CA VAL A 121 10.93 2.36 17.16
C VAL A 121 9.53 2.41 16.62
N GLY A 122 8.57 2.73 17.47
CA GLY A 122 7.19 2.91 17.06
C GLY A 122 6.88 4.39 16.83
N LEU A 123 5.79 4.64 16.12
CA LEU A 123 5.27 5.99 15.98
C LEU A 123 4.50 6.38 17.24
N PRO A 124 4.61 7.63 17.70
CA PRO A 124 3.80 8.09 18.82
C PRO A 124 2.32 8.04 18.42
N ARG A 125 1.47 7.75 19.41
CA ARG A 125 0.04 7.72 19.17
C ARG A 125 -0.52 9.14 19.17
N VAL A 126 -1.38 9.42 18.19
CA VAL A 126 -2.18 10.65 18.16
C VAL A 126 -3.33 10.50 19.15
N ARG A 127 -3.58 11.55 19.91
CA ARG A 127 -4.73 11.59 20.81
C ARG A 127 -5.94 12.13 20.06
N LEU A 128 -7.00 11.33 20.01
CA LEU A 128 -8.25 11.73 19.35
C LEU A 128 -9.25 12.11 20.42
N GLU A 129 -9.80 13.31 20.31
CA GLU A 129 -10.77 13.82 21.27
C GLU A 129 -12.05 14.23 20.55
N GLY A 130 -13.17 13.87 21.12
CA GLY A 130 -14.51 14.05 20.55
C GLY A 130 -15.38 12.89 20.96
N PRO A 131 -16.69 12.86 20.59
CA PRO A 131 -17.35 13.75 19.64
C PRO A 131 -17.83 15.06 20.25
N ALA A 132 -18.17 16.01 19.39
CA ALA A 132 -18.74 17.31 19.78
C ALA A 132 -19.58 17.85 18.63
N LEU A 133 -20.53 18.72 18.94
CA LEU A 133 -21.32 19.49 17.98
C LEU A 133 -22.06 18.62 16.95
N PHE A 134 -22.63 17.52 17.38
CA PHE A 134 -23.29 16.56 16.47
C PHE A 134 -24.33 17.25 15.57
N ASP A 135 -25.19 18.10 16.15
CA ASP A 135 -26.29 18.72 15.40
C ASP A 135 -25.79 19.67 14.30
N GLU A 136 -24.67 20.33 14.54
CA GLU A 136 -24.06 21.19 13.54
C GLU A 136 -23.24 20.40 12.54
N ALA A 137 -22.45 19.45 13.01
CA ALA A 137 -21.54 18.68 12.17
C ALA A 137 -22.26 17.75 11.19
N ARG A 138 -23.47 17.30 11.55
CA ARG A 138 -24.26 16.43 10.66
C ARG A 138 -24.81 17.15 9.43
N LEU A 139 -25.03 18.45 9.51
CA LEU A 139 -25.74 19.19 8.46
C LEU A 139 -25.11 19.05 7.07
N PRO A 140 -23.79 19.24 6.90
CA PRO A 140 -23.20 19.04 5.57
C PRO A 140 -23.14 17.59 5.11
N VAL A 141 -23.37 16.63 6.00
CA VAL A 141 -23.32 15.19 5.70
C VAL A 141 -24.70 14.66 5.35
N ASP A 142 -25.74 15.21 5.96
CA ASP A 142 -27.13 14.74 5.78
C ASP A 142 -27.53 14.77 4.31
N GLY A 143 -27.96 13.62 3.79
CA GLY A 143 -28.42 13.50 2.42
C GLY A 143 -27.32 13.31 1.37
N TYR A 144 -26.07 13.49 1.75
CA TYR A 144 -24.97 13.32 0.79
C TYR A 144 -24.81 11.87 0.33
N TYR A 145 -24.95 10.91 1.24
CA TYR A 145 -24.72 9.49 0.96
C TYR A 145 -25.96 8.73 0.47
N ARG A 146 -26.90 9.39 -0.12
CA ARG A 146 -28.12 8.75 -0.63
C ARG A 146 -28.11 8.56 -2.12
#